data_2eaaa74ce3e22ed69c334069ff08cdf3
#
_entry.id   2eaaa74ce3e22ed69c334069ff08cdf3
#
_cell.length_a   1.000
_cell.length_b   1.000
_cell.length_c   1.000
_cell.angle_alpha   90.00
_cell.angle_beta   90.00
_cell.angle_gamma   90.00
#
_symmetry.space_group_name_H-M   'P 1'
#
loop_
_entity.id
_entity.type
_entity.pdbx_description
1 polymer ?
#
loop_
_entity_poly.entity_id
_entity_poly.type
_entity_poly.pdbx_seq_one_letter_code
_entity_poly.pdbx_strand_id
1 'polypeptide(L)'
;MINSSPLLKNKMRIIFFVLIFSLSITGSDLYEFSDQSLEDSFIELSKEISCPLCAGSSIAESDSDIAIDLKKVIFRDLKNGSSPQEIKNKLISIYGEGIL
;
A
#
# COMPACT_ATOMS: atom_id res chain seq x y z
N MET A 1 42.42 15.66 -30.03
CA MET A 1 42.94 14.87 -29.04
C MET A 1 42.17 14.90 -27.75
N ILE A 2 41.75 13.80 -27.35
CA ILE A 2 40.82 13.73 -26.26
C ILE A 2 41.54 13.82 -24.94
N ASN A 3 41.46 14.93 -24.34
CA ASN A 3 41.86 15.06 -22.98
C ASN A 3 40.81 14.51 -22.07
N SER A 4 40.98 13.26 -21.74
CA SER A 4 40.31 12.74 -20.59
C SER A 4 40.93 13.39 -19.35
N SER A 5 40.59 14.65 -19.11
CA SER A 5 40.98 15.25 -17.86
C SER A 5 40.34 14.48 -16.71
N PRO A 6 41.08 14.20 -15.65
CA PRO A 6 40.52 13.45 -14.50
C PRO A 6 39.29 14.11 -13.90
N LEU A 7 39.14 15.43 -14.08
CA LEU A 7 37.97 16.17 -13.69
C LEU A 7 36.70 15.79 -14.47
N LEU A 8 36.85 15.52 -15.78
CA LEU A 8 35.73 15.13 -16.62
C LEU A 8 35.26 13.70 -16.28
N LYS A 9 36.23 12.82 -16.04
CA LYS A 9 35.91 11.44 -15.59
C LYS A 9 35.25 11.44 -14.25
N ASN A 10 35.66 12.24 -13.32
CA ASN A 10 35.06 12.39 -12.02
C ASN A 10 33.62 12.95 -12.11
N LYS A 11 33.43 13.96 -12.94
CA LYS A 11 32.10 14.53 -13.16
C LYS A 11 31.18 13.53 -13.78
N MET A 12 31.62 12.75 -14.77
CA MET A 12 30.84 11.70 -15.36
C MET A 12 30.49 10.59 -14.36
N ARG A 13 31.42 10.22 -13.51
CA ARG A 13 31.18 9.23 -12.45
C ARG A 13 30.17 9.74 -11.43
N ILE A 14 30.27 10.98 -11.03
CA ILE A 14 29.33 11.61 -10.10
C ILE A 14 27.93 11.70 -10.72
N ILE A 15 27.83 12.10 -11.98
CA ILE A 15 26.58 12.16 -12.72
C ILE A 15 25.97 10.76 -12.83
N PHE A 16 26.78 9.76 -13.09
CA PHE A 16 26.34 8.37 -13.18
C PHE A 16 25.84 7.86 -11.83
N PHE A 17 26.54 8.18 -10.74
CA PHE A 17 26.10 7.83 -9.38
C PHE A 17 24.81 8.55 -8.98
N VAL A 18 24.68 9.81 -9.34
CA VAL A 18 23.48 10.61 -9.07
C VAL A 18 22.30 10.05 -9.87
N LEU A 19 22.51 9.64 -11.12
CA LEU A 19 21.49 9.01 -11.95
C LEU A 19 21.03 7.66 -11.40
N ILE A 20 21.94 6.86 -10.89
CA ILE A 20 21.59 5.57 -10.26
C ILE A 20 20.86 5.78 -8.95
N PHE A 21 21.24 6.79 -8.18
CA PHE A 21 20.62 7.09 -6.90
C PHE A 21 19.20 7.66 -7.05
N SER A 22 18.92 8.30 -8.19
CA SER A 22 17.56 8.83 -8.46
C SER A 22 16.54 7.74 -8.79
N LEU A 23 16.96 6.51 -9.00
CA LEU A 23 16.05 5.40 -9.26
C LEU A 23 15.55 4.70 -7.99
N SER A 24 15.88 5.24 -6.83
CA SER A 24 15.31 4.74 -5.58
C SER A 24 13.89 5.26 -5.41
N ILE A 25 13.04 4.93 -6.36
CA ILE A 25 11.61 5.10 -6.19
C ILE A 25 11.17 3.98 -5.29
N THR A 26 11.07 4.25 -4.03
CA THR A 26 10.43 3.38 -3.08
C THR A 26 8.94 3.44 -3.33
N GLY A 27 8.48 2.73 -4.35
CA GLY A 27 7.07 2.46 -4.51
C GLY A 27 6.69 1.30 -3.62
N SER A 28 6.52 1.54 -2.35
CA SER A 28 6.11 0.52 -1.41
C SER A 28 4.61 0.52 -1.14
N ASP A 29 3.84 1.29 -1.88
CA ASP A 29 2.40 1.24 -1.77
C ASP A 29 1.88 0.10 -2.63
N LEU A 30 1.64 -1.03 -1.97
CA LEU A 30 1.00 -2.20 -2.57
C LEU A 30 -0.42 -1.91 -3.06
N TYR A 31 -1.00 -0.82 -2.62
CA TYR A 31 -2.36 -0.41 -2.94
C TYR A 31 -2.35 1.01 -3.50
N GLU A 32 -2.43 1.12 -4.82
CA GLU A 32 -2.51 2.41 -5.49
C GLU A 32 -3.95 2.78 -5.79
N PHE A 33 -4.36 3.92 -5.29
CA PHE A 33 -5.65 4.51 -5.61
C PHE A 33 -5.45 5.77 -6.44
N SER A 34 -6.25 5.90 -7.49
CA SER A 34 -6.26 7.11 -8.31
C SER A 34 -7.01 8.27 -7.64
N ASP A 35 -7.76 7.97 -6.59
CA ASP A 35 -8.61 8.92 -5.87
C ASP A 35 -8.23 8.90 -4.38
N GLN A 36 -7.95 10.08 -3.83
CA GLN A 36 -7.60 10.24 -2.43
C GLN A 36 -8.73 9.78 -1.49
N SER A 37 -9.99 9.96 -1.89
CA SER A 37 -11.12 9.54 -1.07
C SER A 37 -11.20 8.02 -0.94
N LEU A 38 -10.83 7.28 -1.97
CA LEU A 38 -10.75 5.81 -1.92
C LEU A 38 -9.62 5.34 -1.01
N GLU A 39 -8.49 6.02 -1.07
CA GLU A 39 -7.36 5.73 -0.19
C GLU A 39 -7.73 5.96 1.27
N ASP A 40 -8.38 7.08 1.59
CA ASP A 40 -8.84 7.39 2.92
C ASP A 40 -9.84 6.34 3.43
N SER A 41 -10.78 5.94 2.59
CA SER A 41 -11.73 4.87 2.91
C SER A 41 -11.05 3.53 3.18
N PHE A 42 -10.03 3.20 2.40
CA PHE A 42 -9.24 1.99 2.60
C PHE A 42 -8.53 2.00 3.96
N ILE A 43 -7.91 3.11 4.29
CA ILE A 43 -7.20 3.27 5.56
C ILE A 43 -8.17 3.16 6.75
N GLU A 44 -9.30 3.85 6.67
CA GLU A 44 -10.33 3.80 7.73
C GLU A 44 -10.90 2.40 7.91
N LEU A 45 -11.30 1.75 6.82
CA LEU A 45 -11.82 0.38 6.87
C LEU A 45 -10.80 -0.59 7.45
N SER A 46 -9.53 -0.45 7.06
CA SER A 46 -8.47 -1.32 7.56
C SER A 46 -8.24 -1.15 9.07
N LYS A 47 -8.49 0.03 9.60
CA LYS A 47 -8.41 0.29 11.06
C LYS A 47 -9.64 -0.20 11.82
N GLU A 48 -10.81 -0.12 11.22
CA GLU A 48 -12.07 -0.51 11.86
C GLU A 48 -12.29 -2.02 11.88
N ILE A 49 -11.81 -2.72 10.86
CA ILE A 49 -12.01 -4.16 10.73
C ILE A 49 -10.98 -4.91 11.56
N SER A 50 -11.46 -5.75 12.47
CA SER A 50 -10.62 -6.58 13.31
C SER A 50 -10.17 -7.82 12.56
N CYS A 51 -8.93 -8.24 12.79
CA CYS A 51 -8.44 -9.51 12.27
C CYS A 51 -9.03 -10.65 13.11
N PRO A 52 -9.78 -11.59 12.52
CA PRO A 52 -10.43 -12.66 13.30
C PRO A 52 -9.46 -13.59 14.04
N LEU A 53 -8.21 -13.68 13.56
CA LEU A 53 -7.19 -14.56 14.10
C LEU A 53 -6.06 -13.84 14.84
N CYS A 54 -6.19 -12.54 15.06
CA CYS A 54 -5.09 -11.70 15.54
C CYS A 54 -5.39 -11.05 16.88
N ALA A 55 -5.95 -11.74 17.84
CA ALA A 55 -6.06 -11.31 19.24
C ALA A 55 -6.47 -9.83 19.44
N GLY A 56 -7.45 -9.33 18.68
CA GLY A 56 -7.99 -7.99 18.85
C GLY A 56 -7.31 -6.88 18.05
N SER A 57 -6.30 -7.21 17.24
CA SER A 57 -5.67 -6.23 16.36
C SER A 57 -6.54 -5.96 15.11
N SER A 58 -6.50 -4.73 14.61
CA SER A 58 -7.10 -4.43 13.33
C SER A 58 -6.30 -5.04 12.17
N ILE A 59 -6.94 -5.18 11.01
CA ILE A 59 -6.20 -5.67 9.84
C ILE A 59 -5.12 -4.70 9.37
N ALA A 60 -5.24 -3.40 9.71
CA ALA A 60 -4.20 -2.42 9.43
C ALA A 60 -2.89 -2.73 10.18
N GLU A 61 -3.02 -3.28 11.39
CA GLU A 61 -1.88 -3.56 12.28
C GLU A 61 -1.36 -4.99 12.15
N SER A 62 -2.05 -5.84 11.41
CA SER A 62 -1.73 -7.26 11.34
C SER A 62 -1.11 -7.63 9.99
N ASP A 63 -0.10 -8.49 10.04
CA ASP A 63 0.55 -9.08 8.86
C ASP A 63 0.15 -10.54 8.64
N SER A 64 -0.89 -11.02 9.33
CA SER A 64 -1.38 -12.39 9.13
C SER A 64 -1.95 -12.57 7.71
N ASP A 65 -1.96 -13.80 7.22
CA ASP A 65 -2.47 -14.11 5.88
C ASP A 65 -3.92 -13.66 5.71
N ILE A 66 -4.75 -13.84 6.74
CA ILE A 66 -6.14 -13.42 6.70
C ILE A 66 -6.29 -11.89 6.65
N ALA A 67 -5.45 -11.17 7.39
CA ALA A 67 -5.45 -9.70 7.35
C ALA A 67 -5.04 -9.19 5.97
N ILE A 68 -4.05 -9.81 5.37
CA ILE A 68 -3.61 -9.47 4.01
C ILE A 68 -4.73 -9.73 3.00
N ASP A 69 -5.41 -10.88 3.11
CA ASP A 69 -6.54 -11.22 2.22
C ASP A 69 -7.70 -10.24 2.39
N LEU A 70 -8.04 -9.86 3.61
CA LEU A 70 -9.10 -8.90 3.88
C LEU A 70 -8.77 -7.53 3.29
N LYS A 71 -7.53 -7.08 3.39
CA LYS A 71 -7.09 -5.83 2.75
C LYS A 71 -7.25 -5.88 1.24
N LYS A 72 -6.92 -7.01 0.61
CA LYS A 72 -7.11 -7.19 -0.83
C LYS A 72 -8.58 -7.13 -1.25
N VAL A 73 -9.46 -7.72 -0.47
CA VAL A 73 -10.90 -7.67 -0.71
C VAL A 73 -11.41 -6.24 -0.62
N ILE A 74 -11.02 -5.51 0.42
CA ILE A 74 -11.42 -4.12 0.60
C ILE A 74 -10.92 -3.25 -0.55
N PHE A 75 -9.66 -3.41 -0.93
CA PHE A 75 -9.06 -2.69 -2.05
C PHE A 75 -9.83 -2.92 -3.35
N ARG A 76 -10.09 -4.18 -3.67
CA ARG A 76 -10.81 -4.56 -4.88
C ARG A 76 -12.23 -3.99 -4.89
N ASP A 77 -12.95 -4.13 -3.78
CA ASP A 77 -14.33 -3.70 -3.69
C ASP A 77 -14.44 -2.18 -3.77
N LEU A 78 -13.54 -1.44 -3.14
CA LEU A 78 -13.49 0.02 -3.28
C LEU A 78 -13.21 0.45 -4.71
N LYS A 79 -12.29 -0.20 -5.39
CA LYS A 79 -12.00 0.10 -6.81
C LYS A 79 -13.18 -0.22 -7.71
N ASN A 80 -13.98 -1.21 -7.37
CA ASN A 80 -15.18 -1.59 -8.12
C ASN A 80 -16.39 -0.71 -7.82
N GLY A 81 -16.25 0.28 -6.95
CA GLY A 81 -17.30 1.24 -6.65
C GLY A 81 -18.16 0.92 -5.44
N SER A 82 -17.84 -0.12 -4.67
CA SER A 82 -18.56 -0.42 -3.43
C SER A 82 -18.32 0.66 -2.39
N SER A 83 -19.37 1.02 -1.64
CA SER A 83 -19.24 1.96 -0.55
C SER A 83 -18.60 1.29 0.67
N PRO A 84 -17.97 2.06 1.59
CA PRO A 84 -17.46 1.52 2.84
C PRO A 84 -18.50 0.73 3.63
N GLN A 85 -19.74 1.20 3.67
CA GLN A 85 -20.81 0.53 4.39
C GLN A 85 -21.18 -0.82 3.76
N GLU A 86 -21.22 -0.89 2.43
CA GLU A 86 -21.45 -2.14 1.71
C GLU A 86 -20.37 -3.17 2.00
N ILE A 87 -19.12 -2.73 2.05
CA ILE A 87 -17.98 -3.59 2.36
C ILE A 87 -18.09 -4.11 3.79
N LYS A 88 -18.40 -3.25 4.75
CA LYS A 88 -18.63 -3.67 6.14
C LYS A 88 -19.73 -4.72 6.25
N ASN A 89 -20.86 -4.46 5.62
CA ASN A 89 -22.00 -5.38 5.63
C ASN A 89 -21.64 -6.74 5.03
N LYS A 90 -20.90 -6.74 3.93
CA LYS A 90 -20.41 -7.96 3.30
C LYS A 90 -19.50 -8.75 4.24
N LEU A 91 -18.56 -8.09 4.90
CA LEU A 91 -17.64 -8.75 5.81
C LEU A 91 -18.34 -9.26 7.07
N ILE A 92 -19.32 -8.52 7.59
CA ILE A 92 -20.14 -8.97 8.71
C ILE A 92 -20.92 -10.23 8.32
N SER A 93 -21.46 -10.28 7.09
CA SER A 93 -22.21 -11.46 6.63
C SER A 93 -21.33 -12.72 6.51
N ILE A 94 -20.03 -12.55 6.23
CA ILE A 94 -19.10 -13.66 6.05
C ILE A 94 -18.48 -14.09 7.39
N TYR A 95 -18.04 -13.13 8.20
CA TYR A 95 -17.24 -13.36 9.41
C TYR A 95 -18.00 -13.13 10.72
N GLY A 96 -19.17 -12.52 10.66
CA GLY A 96 -19.95 -12.16 11.84
C GLY A 96 -19.66 -10.75 12.35
N GLU A 97 -20.51 -10.29 13.29
CA GLU A 97 -20.41 -8.92 13.83
C GLU A 97 -19.13 -8.66 14.62
N GLY A 98 -18.48 -9.68 15.12
CA GLY A 98 -17.23 -9.56 15.85
C GLY A 98 -16.05 -9.06 15.03
N ILE A 99 -16.21 -8.91 13.73
CA ILE A 99 -15.17 -8.41 12.84
C ILE A 99 -14.98 -6.88 12.94
N LEU A 100 -15.94 -6.19 13.48
CA LEU A 100 -15.86 -4.73 13.66
C LEU A 100 -15.29 -4.34 15.01
#